data_cb7839cf171c898272778c8c958c958c
#
_entry.id   cb7839cf171c898272778c8c958c958c
#
_cell.length_a   1.000
_cell.length_b   1.000
_cell.length_c   1.000
_cell.angle_alpha   90.00
_cell.angle_beta   90.00
_cell.angle_gamma   90.00
#
_symmetry.space_group_name_H-M   'P 1'
#
loop_
_entity.id
_entity.type
_entity.pdbx_description
1 polymer ?
#
loop_
_entity_poly.entity_id
_entity_poly.type
_entity_poly.pdbx_seq_one_letter_code
_entity_poly.pdbx_strand_id
1 'polypeptide(L)'
;MGNTVTHFFGQALTGQGIKNVYKDLMNEAKTVYLLKGAHGFHLSAIMKKLGDYYHDKGADIEYFYDPLFDKTIEATFVKAPYNTLFLQATNPSIEPVFLGERDHVISLDDCVDEQQLSANTELIQTKQTYYEKCFNALANAIRIHDDWEVETQKHMNWRGLDDQYAALVTNLFGQN
;
A
#
# COMPACT_ATOMS: atom_id res chain seq x y z
N MET A 1 -12.69 21.32 -15.47
CA MET A 1 -11.83 20.14 -15.59
C MET A 1 -12.56 18.99 -14.95
N GLY A 2 -12.61 17.83 -15.57
CA GLY A 2 -13.23 16.64 -14.96
C GLY A 2 -12.34 16.14 -13.82
N ASN A 3 -12.94 15.62 -12.76
CA ASN A 3 -12.26 14.96 -11.66
C ASN A 3 -11.63 13.64 -12.15
N THR A 4 -10.55 13.25 -11.51
CA THR A 4 -9.72 12.10 -11.88
C THR A 4 -9.87 10.95 -10.91
N VAL A 5 -9.66 9.73 -11.42
CA VAL A 5 -9.50 8.53 -10.59
C VAL A 5 -8.14 7.94 -10.91
N THR A 6 -7.32 7.75 -9.88
CA THR A 6 -6.00 7.14 -9.99
C THR A 6 -5.89 5.89 -9.13
N HIS A 7 -4.99 4.99 -9.50
CA HIS A 7 -4.85 3.66 -8.91
C HIS A 7 -3.40 3.41 -8.54
N PHE A 8 -3.17 2.98 -7.29
CA PHE A 8 -1.85 2.73 -6.73
C PHE A 8 -1.83 1.41 -5.96
N PHE A 9 -0.64 0.88 -5.71
CA PHE A 9 -0.42 -0.08 -4.63
C PHE A 9 0.03 0.69 -3.39
N GLY A 10 -0.71 0.55 -2.29
CA GLY A 10 -0.43 1.25 -1.02
C GLY A 10 0.66 0.60 -0.19
N GLN A 11 1.03 -0.63 -0.52
CA GLN A 11 2.05 -1.40 0.17
C GLN A 11 2.83 -2.31 -0.77
N ALA A 12 3.97 -2.81 -0.30
CA ALA A 12 4.83 -3.76 -0.99
C ALA A 12 5.30 -4.86 -0.03
N LEU A 13 5.39 -6.08 -0.55
CA LEU A 13 6.01 -7.20 0.15
C LEU A 13 7.51 -7.18 -0.14
N THR A 14 8.32 -7.15 0.91
CA THR A 14 9.78 -7.10 0.80
C THR A 14 10.42 -8.17 1.67
N GLY A 15 11.69 -8.48 1.44
CA GLY A 15 12.46 -9.37 2.33
C GLY A 15 12.63 -8.84 3.76
N GLN A 16 12.27 -7.57 4.01
CA GLN A 16 12.25 -6.94 5.33
C GLN A 16 10.85 -6.81 5.92
N GLY A 17 9.84 -7.48 5.32
CA GLY A 17 8.44 -7.39 5.67
C GLY A 17 7.64 -6.43 4.78
N ILE A 18 6.47 -6.05 5.26
CA ILE A 18 5.56 -5.15 4.53
C ILE A 18 6.04 -3.70 4.70
N LYS A 19 6.20 -3.00 3.59
CA LYS A 19 6.40 -1.54 3.54
C LYS A 19 5.13 -0.90 2.99
N ASN A 20 4.68 0.20 3.58
CA ASN A 20 3.46 0.88 3.14
C ASN A 20 3.59 2.40 3.23
N VAL A 21 2.72 3.11 2.50
CA VAL A 21 2.65 4.58 2.45
C VAL A 21 1.52 5.14 3.32
N TYR A 22 0.82 4.30 4.08
CA TYR A 22 -0.40 4.72 4.78
C TYR A 22 -0.17 5.77 5.85
N LYS A 23 0.99 5.77 6.53
CA LYS A 23 1.32 6.83 7.49
C LYS A 23 1.47 8.20 6.82
N ASP A 24 2.04 8.23 5.63
CA ASP A 24 2.20 9.47 4.87
C ASP A 24 0.85 9.98 4.40
N LEU A 25 -0.01 9.09 3.88
CA LEU A 25 -1.40 9.43 3.51
C LEU A 25 -2.22 9.93 4.70
N MET A 26 -2.07 9.31 5.88
CA MET A 26 -2.71 9.79 7.11
C MET A 26 -2.23 11.20 7.48
N ASN A 27 -0.95 11.53 7.24
CA ASN A 27 -0.41 12.86 7.52
C ASN A 27 -0.93 13.93 6.55
N GLU A 28 -1.20 13.55 5.30
CA GLU A 28 -1.81 14.45 4.31
C GLU A 28 -3.31 14.69 4.55
N ALA A 29 -4.00 13.71 5.12
CA ALA A 29 -5.43 13.76 5.29
C ALA A 29 -5.86 14.73 6.39
N LYS A 30 -6.97 15.46 6.16
CA LYS A 30 -7.65 16.26 7.18
C LYS A 30 -8.57 15.42 8.06
N THR A 31 -9.08 14.32 7.51
CA THR A 31 -9.94 13.37 8.22
C THR A 31 -9.51 11.95 7.83
N VAL A 32 -9.39 11.08 8.81
CA VAL A 32 -9.00 9.68 8.62
C VAL A 32 -10.05 8.77 9.24
N TYR A 33 -10.55 7.82 8.47
CA TYR A 33 -11.42 6.75 8.94
C TYR A 33 -10.66 5.43 8.88
N LEU A 34 -10.37 4.85 10.05
CA LEU A 34 -9.74 3.54 10.19
C LEU A 34 -10.81 2.48 10.43
N LEU A 35 -11.01 1.59 9.46
CA LEU A 35 -11.95 0.46 9.56
C LEU A 35 -11.19 -0.73 10.14
N LYS A 36 -11.51 -1.11 11.38
CA LYS A 36 -10.85 -2.18 12.14
C LYS A 36 -11.80 -3.34 12.42
N GLY A 37 -11.24 -4.51 12.72
CA GLY A 37 -11.98 -5.69 13.21
C GLY A 37 -12.41 -6.70 12.14
N ALA A 38 -12.49 -6.34 10.89
CA ALA A 38 -12.90 -7.26 9.81
C ALA A 38 -11.76 -8.20 9.37
N HIS A 39 -11.29 -9.06 10.26
CA HIS A 39 -10.25 -10.03 9.95
C HIS A 39 -10.66 -10.98 8.82
N GLY A 40 -9.96 -10.90 7.68
CA GLY A 40 -10.20 -11.75 6.51
C GLY A 40 -11.27 -11.25 5.56
N PHE A 41 -11.96 -10.14 5.85
CA PHE A 41 -12.86 -9.48 4.92
C PHE A 41 -12.16 -8.40 4.13
N HIS A 42 -12.46 -8.35 2.84
CA HIS A 42 -12.02 -7.25 1.99
C HIS A 42 -13.16 -6.25 1.84
N LEU A 43 -12.93 -5.03 2.30
CA LEU A 43 -13.91 -3.95 2.26
C LEU A 43 -13.94 -3.20 0.92
N SER A 44 -13.35 -3.78 -0.13
CA SER A 44 -13.22 -3.17 -1.46
C SER A 44 -14.52 -2.57 -1.98
N ALA A 45 -15.65 -3.25 -1.80
CA ALA A 45 -16.94 -2.76 -2.27
C ALA A 45 -17.38 -1.48 -1.52
N ILE A 46 -17.06 -1.38 -0.24
CA ILE A 46 -17.35 -0.19 0.59
C ILE A 46 -16.39 0.93 0.19
N MET A 47 -15.09 0.62 0.07
CA MET A 47 -14.06 1.56 -0.35
C MET A 47 -14.38 2.17 -1.72
N LYS A 48 -14.81 1.32 -2.67
CA LYS A 48 -15.23 1.80 -3.98
C LYS A 48 -16.46 2.68 -3.91
N LYS A 49 -17.51 2.29 -3.17
CA LYS A 49 -18.72 3.10 -3.02
C LYS A 49 -18.43 4.46 -2.40
N LEU A 50 -17.54 4.54 -1.43
CA LEU A 50 -17.10 5.80 -0.83
C LEU A 50 -16.39 6.69 -1.87
N GLY A 51 -15.47 6.12 -2.64
CA GLY A 51 -14.81 6.85 -3.71
C GLY A 51 -15.79 7.34 -4.77
N ASP A 52 -16.66 6.48 -5.28
CA ASP A 52 -17.66 6.83 -6.28
C ASP A 52 -18.58 7.97 -5.79
N TYR A 53 -19.01 7.91 -4.51
CA TYR A 53 -19.83 8.96 -3.90
C TYR A 53 -19.17 10.34 -3.90
N TYR A 54 -17.88 10.41 -3.57
CA TYR A 54 -17.13 11.67 -3.58
C TYR A 54 -16.72 12.10 -4.98
N HIS A 55 -16.44 11.15 -5.86
CA HIS A 55 -16.19 11.42 -7.27
C HIS A 55 -17.39 12.11 -7.93
N ASP A 56 -18.61 11.64 -7.68
CA ASP A 56 -19.85 12.25 -8.16
C ASP A 56 -20.06 13.68 -7.61
N LYS A 57 -19.40 14.01 -6.49
CA LYS A 57 -19.36 15.35 -5.91
C LYS A 57 -18.19 16.21 -6.40
N GLY A 58 -17.44 15.73 -7.38
CA GLY A 58 -16.39 16.47 -8.03
C GLY A 58 -15.00 16.34 -7.39
N ALA A 59 -14.79 15.38 -6.50
CA ALA A 59 -13.47 15.13 -5.92
C ALA A 59 -12.63 14.19 -6.79
N ASP A 60 -11.32 14.42 -6.81
CA ASP A 60 -10.36 13.44 -7.31
C ASP A 60 -10.20 12.30 -6.31
N ILE A 61 -10.10 11.07 -6.82
CA ILE A 61 -10.04 9.85 -6.02
C ILE A 61 -8.76 9.09 -6.30
N GLU A 62 -8.11 8.62 -5.25
CA GLU A 62 -6.99 7.69 -5.31
C GLU A 62 -7.37 6.40 -4.62
N TYR A 63 -7.34 5.29 -5.36
CA TYR A 63 -7.53 3.94 -4.83
C TYR A 63 -6.19 3.26 -4.60
N PHE A 64 -6.01 2.68 -3.42
CA PHE A 64 -4.82 1.92 -3.04
C PHE A 64 -5.18 0.45 -2.90
N TYR A 65 -4.51 -0.39 -3.68
CA TYR A 65 -4.78 -1.83 -3.78
C TYR A 65 -3.81 -2.65 -2.94
N ASP A 66 -4.30 -3.81 -2.50
CA ASP A 66 -3.47 -4.85 -1.91
C ASP A 66 -2.51 -5.43 -2.97
N PRO A 67 -1.22 -5.55 -2.69
CA PRO A 67 -0.26 -6.06 -3.66
C PRO A 67 -0.39 -7.55 -3.97
N LEU A 68 -1.07 -8.33 -3.11
CA LEU A 68 -1.37 -9.75 -3.34
C LEU A 68 -2.69 -9.95 -4.06
N PHE A 69 -3.62 -9.01 -3.89
CA PHE A 69 -4.98 -9.08 -4.41
C PHE A 69 -5.29 -7.82 -5.21
N ASP A 70 -4.81 -7.77 -6.44
CA ASP A 70 -4.85 -6.61 -7.36
C ASP A 70 -6.23 -5.99 -7.58
N LYS A 71 -7.30 -6.68 -7.18
CA LYS A 71 -8.69 -6.20 -7.23
C LYS A 71 -9.21 -5.75 -5.87
N THR A 72 -8.41 -5.85 -4.83
CA THR A 72 -8.80 -5.50 -3.46
C THR A 72 -8.35 -4.11 -3.11
N ILE A 73 -9.30 -3.18 -2.92
CA ILE A 73 -9.04 -1.82 -2.47
C ILE A 73 -8.89 -1.84 -0.95
N GLU A 74 -7.72 -1.47 -0.44
CA GLU A 74 -7.44 -1.35 0.99
C GLU A 74 -7.66 0.08 1.51
N ALA A 75 -7.43 1.08 0.66
CA ALA A 75 -7.66 2.47 1.03
C ALA A 75 -8.24 3.28 -0.14
N THR A 76 -9.01 4.30 0.23
CA THR A 76 -9.55 5.30 -0.68
C THR A 76 -9.19 6.67 -0.14
N PHE A 77 -8.41 7.44 -0.89
CA PHE A 77 -8.11 8.82 -0.55
C PHE A 77 -8.91 9.75 -1.44
N VAL A 78 -9.78 10.52 -0.81
CA VAL A 78 -10.56 11.58 -1.43
C VAL A 78 -9.77 12.85 -1.32
N LYS A 79 -9.32 13.39 -2.44
CA LYS A 79 -8.48 14.61 -2.49
C LYS A 79 -9.30 15.87 -2.17
N ALA A 80 -8.71 17.02 -2.37
CA ALA A 80 -9.37 18.31 -2.14
C ALA A 80 -10.74 18.41 -2.84
N PRO A 81 -11.75 19.06 -2.24
CA PRO A 81 -11.66 19.83 -0.99
C PRO A 81 -11.79 19.02 0.30
N TYR A 82 -12.10 17.73 0.21
CA TYR A 82 -12.42 16.87 1.37
C TYR A 82 -11.16 16.43 2.13
N ASN A 83 -10.10 16.01 1.42
CA ASN A 83 -8.86 15.45 1.99
C ASN A 83 -9.14 14.39 3.05
N THR A 84 -9.95 13.38 2.68
CA THR A 84 -10.41 12.32 3.58
C THR A 84 -9.82 10.98 3.16
N LEU A 85 -9.19 10.28 4.11
CA LEU A 85 -8.67 8.93 3.92
C LEU A 85 -9.59 7.91 4.60
N PHE A 86 -10.05 6.93 3.84
CA PHE A 86 -10.67 5.71 4.33
C PHE A 86 -9.65 4.57 4.20
N LEU A 87 -9.32 3.91 5.30
CA LEU A 87 -8.28 2.89 5.33
C LEU A 87 -8.74 1.65 6.07
N GLN A 88 -8.65 0.49 5.42
CA GLN A 88 -8.83 -0.80 6.08
C GLN A 88 -7.58 -1.13 6.90
N ALA A 89 -7.64 -0.89 8.20
CA ALA A 89 -6.52 -1.07 9.11
C ALA A 89 -6.45 -2.53 9.62
N THR A 90 -6.18 -3.48 8.71
CA THR A 90 -5.95 -4.89 9.06
C THR A 90 -4.56 -5.14 9.64
N ASN A 91 -3.62 -4.24 9.35
CA ASN A 91 -2.28 -4.30 9.90
C ASN A 91 -2.27 -3.66 11.30
N PRO A 92 -1.86 -4.38 12.37
CA PRO A 92 -1.82 -3.85 13.73
C PRO A 92 -0.86 -2.66 13.92
N SER A 93 0.02 -2.37 12.97
CA SER A 93 0.90 -1.20 13.01
C SER A 93 0.21 0.11 12.60
N ILE A 94 -1.02 0.05 12.09
CA ILE A 94 -1.79 1.23 11.68
C ILE A 94 -2.73 1.59 12.82
N GLU A 95 -2.31 2.58 13.61
CA GLU A 95 -3.05 3.09 14.75
C GLU A 95 -3.39 4.58 14.56
N PRO A 96 -4.51 5.04 15.13
CA PRO A 96 -4.86 6.46 15.10
C PRO A 96 -3.79 7.29 15.84
N VAL A 97 -3.48 8.47 15.31
CA VAL A 97 -2.53 9.40 15.90
C VAL A 97 -3.26 10.51 16.67
N PHE A 98 -4.36 11.00 16.11
CA PHE A 98 -5.19 12.08 16.67
C PHE A 98 -6.64 11.60 16.84
N LEU A 99 -6.82 10.64 17.74
CA LEU A 99 -8.12 10.00 17.98
C LEU A 99 -9.15 11.02 18.49
N GLY A 100 -10.33 11.03 17.85
CA GLY A 100 -11.43 11.92 18.19
C GLY A 100 -11.36 13.32 17.59
N GLU A 101 -10.22 13.74 17.08
CA GLU A 101 -10.06 15.00 16.35
C GLU A 101 -10.10 14.77 14.84
N ARG A 102 -9.03 14.17 14.31
CA ARG A 102 -8.83 13.88 12.89
C ARG A 102 -9.15 12.42 12.55
N ASP A 103 -8.77 11.51 13.46
CA ASP A 103 -8.78 10.09 13.25
C ASP A 103 -10.00 9.45 13.93
N HIS A 104 -10.83 8.77 13.15
CA HIS A 104 -12.04 8.08 13.58
C HIS A 104 -11.86 6.58 13.37
N VAL A 105 -12.04 5.79 14.43
CA VAL A 105 -12.02 4.33 14.34
C VAL A 105 -13.45 3.83 14.19
N ILE A 106 -13.68 3.03 13.15
CA ILE A 106 -14.93 2.31 12.92
C ILE A 106 -14.63 0.84 13.21
N SER A 107 -15.16 0.31 14.32
CA SER A 107 -15.10 -1.12 14.61
C SER A 107 -16.12 -1.86 13.74
N LEU A 108 -15.66 -2.97 13.18
CA LEU A 108 -16.48 -3.91 12.41
C LEU A 108 -16.64 -5.25 13.15
N ASP A 109 -16.22 -5.30 14.42
CA ASP A 109 -16.28 -6.52 15.23
C ASP A 109 -17.72 -7.02 15.39
N ASP A 110 -18.67 -6.10 15.57
CA ASP A 110 -20.10 -6.43 15.64
C ASP A 110 -20.70 -6.96 14.32
N CYS A 111 -19.97 -6.82 13.21
CA CYS A 111 -20.36 -7.34 11.90
C CYS A 111 -19.89 -8.77 11.64
N VAL A 112 -19.15 -9.36 12.59
CA VAL A 112 -18.51 -10.65 12.43
C VAL A 112 -19.01 -11.63 13.48
N ASP A 113 -19.35 -12.84 13.05
CA ASP A 113 -19.68 -13.94 13.96
C ASP A 113 -18.37 -14.55 14.52
N GLU A 114 -18.05 -14.24 15.77
CA GLU A 114 -16.85 -14.74 16.45
C GLU A 114 -16.78 -16.28 16.52
N GLN A 115 -17.92 -16.96 16.58
CA GLN A 115 -17.95 -18.42 16.61
C GLN A 115 -17.53 -19.01 15.26
N GLN A 116 -17.91 -18.38 14.16
CA GLN A 116 -17.48 -18.78 12.83
C GLN A 116 -16.02 -18.45 12.59
N LEU A 117 -15.51 -17.35 13.14
CA LEU A 117 -14.09 -17.00 13.07
C LEU A 117 -13.22 -18.02 13.81
N SER A 118 -13.62 -18.41 15.01
CA SER A 118 -12.87 -19.40 15.81
C SER A 118 -12.79 -20.77 15.14
N ALA A 119 -13.81 -21.15 14.36
CA ALA A 119 -13.81 -22.38 13.56
C ALA A 119 -12.76 -22.37 12.43
N ASN A 120 -12.25 -21.19 12.04
CA ASN A 120 -11.27 -21.04 10.97
C ASN A 120 -9.83 -20.83 11.45
N THR A 121 -9.53 -21.11 12.71
CA THR A 121 -8.20 -20.89 13.31
C THR A 121 -7.09 -21.60 12.53
N GLU A 122 -7.32 -22.82 12.04
CA GLU A 122 -6.36 -23.58 11.24
C GLU A 122 -6.02 -22.87 9.91
N LEU A 123 -7.01 -22.29 9.23
CA LEU A 123 -6.80 -21.52 8.00
C LEU A 123 -6.00 -20.25 8.26
N ILE A 124 -6.26 -19.58 9.38
CA ILE A 124 -5.53 -18.38 9.79
C ILE A 124 -4.07 -18.71 10.05
N GLN A 125 -3.78 -19.78 10.79
CA GLN A 125 -2.42 -20.26 11.05
C GLN A 125 -1.70 -20.69 9.77
N THR A 126 -2.40 -21.40 8.89
CA THR A 126 -1.87 -21.82 7.60
C THR A 126 -1.51 -20.60 6.75
N LYS A 127 -2.39 -19.60 6.67
CA LYS A 127 -2.13 -18.33 5.99
C LYS A 127 -0.85 -17.67 6.54
N GLN A 128 -0.73 -17.56 7.88
CA GLN A 128 0.45 -16.96 8.51
C GLN A 128 1.74 -17.70 8.14
N THR A 129 1.72 -19.02 8.17
CA THR A 129 2.87 -19.85 7.76
C THR A 129 3.30 -19.59 6.32
N TYR A 130 2.35 -19.40 5.39
CA TYR A 130 2.69 -19.08 4.00
C TYR A 130 3.23 -17.66 3.83
N TYR A 131 2.75 -16.69 4.60
CA TYR A 131 3.34 -15.35 4.62
C TYR A 131 4.79 -15.38 5.08
N GLU A 132 5.11 -16.11 6.16
CA GLU A 132 6.48 -16.27 6.64
C GLU A 132 7.40 -16.92 5.59
N LYS A 133 6.92 -17.98 4.91
CA LYS A 133 7.65 -18.59 3.78
C LYS A 133 7.89 -17.59 2.65
N CYS A 134 6.91 -16.76 2.33
CA CYS A 134 7.03 -15.74 1.29
C CYS A 134 8.11 -14.70 1.67
N PHE A 135 8.09 -14.15 2.87
CA PHE A 135 9.10 -13.20 3.33
C PHE A 135 10.50 -13.80 3.37
N ASN A 136 10.63 -15.05 3.82
CA ASN A 136 11.91 -15.76 3.80
C ASN A 136 12.43 -15.97 2.38
N ALA A 137 11.56 -16.29 1.43
CA ALA A 137 11.93 -16.43 0.02
C ALA A 137 12.39 -15.09 -0.59
N LEU A 138 11.68 -13.99 -0.29
CA LEU A 138 12.06 -12.64 -0.72
C LEU A 138 13.41 -12.21 -0.11
N ALA A 139 13.63 -12.46 1.18
CA ALA A 139 14.91 -12.16 1.83
C ALA A 139 16.08 -12.93 1.21
N ASN A 140 15.86 -14.22 0.90
CA ASN A 140 16.86 -15.02 0.20
C ASN A 140 17.12 -14.53 -1.22
N ALA A 141 16.09 -14.11 -1.95
CA ALA A 141 16.24 -13.55 -3.30
C ALA A 141 17.08 -12.27 -3.28
N ILE A 142 16.87 -11.38 -2.30
CA ILE A 142 17.67 -10.16 -2.11
C ILE A 142 19.12 -10.54 -1.87
N ARG A 143 19.40 -11.47 -0.95
CA ARG A 143 20.78 -11.90 -0.66
C ARG A 143 21.49 -12.45 -1.91
N ILE A 144 20.81 -13.29 -2.68
CA ILE A 144 21.38 -13.82 -3.94
C ILE A 144 21.62 -12.71 -4.96
N HIS A 145 20.72 -11.74 -5.03
CA HIS A 145 20.87 -10.56 -5.89
C HIS A 145 22.09 -9.75 -5.49
N ASP A 146 22.29 -9.49 -4.19
CA ASP A 146 23.42 -8.74 -3.68
C ASP A 146 24.76 -9.45 -4.01
N ASP A 147 24.82 -10.78 -3.83
CA ASP A 147 25.98 -11.59 -4.20
C ASP A 147 26.28 -11.49 -5.72
N TRP A 148 25.23 -11.55 -6.54
CA TRP A 148 25.35 -11.41 -7.99
C TRP A 148 25.76 -10.00 -8.41
N GLU A 149 25.23 -8.96 -7.75
CA GLU A 149 25.60 -7.57 -8.01
C GLU A 149 27.09 -7.32 -7.73
N VAL A 150 27.60 -7.80 -6.59
CA VAL A 150 29.03 -7.70 -6.24
C VAL A 150 29.91 -8.35 -7.32
N GLU A 151 29.51 -9.48 -7.86
CA GLU A 151 30.24 -10.14 -8.93
C GLU A 151 30.15 -9.37 -10.26
N THR A 152 28.97 -8.89 -10.60
CA THR A 152 28.74 -8.12 -11.83
C THR A 152 29.52 -6.82 -11.84
N GLN A 153 29.61 -6.11 -10.70
CA GLN A 153 30.36 -4.85 -10.58
C GLN A 153 31.82 -4.98 -10.96
N LYS A 154 32.44 -6.15 -10.74
CA LYS A 154 33.85 -6.41 -11.13
C LYS A 154 34.09 -6.40 -12.65
N HIS A 155 33.02 -6.65 -13.42
CA HIS A 155 33.07 -6.76 -14.87
C HIS A 155 32.45 -5.53 -15.59
N MET A 156 32.05 -4.52 -14.84
CA MET A 156 31.45 -3.30 -15.38
C MET A 156 32.52 -2.39 -16.01
N ASN A 157 32.22 -1.87 -17.19
CA ASN A 157 32.99 -0.76 -17.79
C ASN A 157 32.47 0.58 -17.25
N TRP A 158 32.92 0.96 -16.08
CA TRP A 158 32.49 2.19 -15.39
C TRP A 158 32.74 3.44 -16.22
N ARG A 159 33.85 3.53 -16.92
CA ARG A 159 34.15 4.67 -17.80
C ARG A 159 33.13 4.77 -18.94
N GLY A 160 32.82 3.65 -19.57
CA GLY A 160 31.81 3.64 -20.63
C GLY A 160 30.41 4.03 -20.11
N LEU A 161 30.06 3.69 -18.85
CA LEU A 161 28.85 4.12 -18.21
C LEU A 161 28.82 5.64 -17.98
N ASP A 162 29.92 6.22 -17.49
CA ASP A 162 30.07 7.68 -17.30
C ASP A 162 29.95 8.43 -18.62
N ASP A 163 30.57 7.92 -19.70
CA ASP A 163 30.44 8.50 -21.04
C ASP A 163 29.00 8.49 -21.56
N GLN A 164 28.27 7.39 -21.33
CA GLN A 164 26.83 7.29 -21.69
C GLN A 164 25.97 8.24 -20.84
N TYR A 165 26.24 8.36 -19.54
CA TYR A 165 25.55 9.30 -18.68
C TYR A 165 25.77 10.75 -19.14
N ALA A 166 27.02 11.15 -19.45
CA ALA A 166 27.35 12.48 -19.93
C ALA A 166 26.64 12.78 -21.26
N ALA A 167 26.60 11.82 -22.20
CA ALA A 167 25.88 11.96 -23.46
C ALA A 167 24.38 12.13 -23.24
N LEU A 168 23.76 11.37 -22.33
CA LEU A 168 22.35 11.48 -22.01
C LEU A 168 22.01 12.84 -21.41
N VAL A 169 22.81 13.32 -20.45
CA VAL A 169 22.61 14.66 -19.84
C VAL A 169 22.73 15.76 -20.90
N THR A 170 23.72 15.67 -21.78
CA THR A 170 23.89 16.63 -22.87
C THR A 170 22.70 16.64 -23.83
N ASN A 171 22.17 15.46 -24.18
CA ASN A 171 21.00 15.36 -25.05
C ASN A 171 19.71 15.88 -24.43
N LEU A 172 19.51 15.68 -23.11
CA LEU A 172 18.28 16.10 -22.42
C LEU A 172 18.30 17.58 -22.02
N PHE A 173 19.45 18.12 -21.63
CA PHE A 173 19.56 19.45 -21.02
C PHE A 173 20.51 20.40 -21.76
N GLY A 174 21.26 19.94 -22.76
CA GLY A 174 22.27 20.73 -23.48
C GLY A 174 21.71 21.56 -24.65
N GLN A 175 20.39 21.63 -24.86
CA GLN A 175 19.74 22.45 -25.87
C GLN A 175 19.20 23.76 -25.24
N ASN A 176 20.08 24.59 -24.72
CA ASN A 176 19.79 26.00 -24.42
C ASN A 176 20.76 26.91 -25.16
#